data_0bc74ecd32f4967b2965a07a1726fbcd
#
_entry.id   0bc74ecd32f4967b2965a07a1726fbcd
#
_cell.length_a   1.000
_cell.length_b   1.000
_cell.length_c   1.000
_cell.angle_alpha   90.00
_cell.angle_beta   90.00
_cell.angle_gamma   90.00
#
_symmetry.space_group_name_H-M   'P 1'
#
loop_
_entity.id
_entity.type
_entity.pdbx_description
1 polymer ?
#
loop_
_entity_poly.entity_id
_entity_poly.type
_entity_poly.pdbx_seq_one_letter_code
_entity_poly.pdbx_strand_id
1 'polypeptide(L)'
;FILKKKMVHFGELYRLISFHHFIYKNKINLTGLSILDVGFNKGIFTWYFKDLLGCSNYSGVEIDKKFLNIYPNTFYHNFEKNKLKKYYDFIFCSHVLEHINNDSDFLINMVHSLNNENGKILLRVPMPTDEKIYFRKFNSKHHQDDEHERDGYTLPELNGLLSNVGLKVEKYNFCMGGLSLAIHTFFEILRDYQVRFQRVFQIPYIIFSIIDIYFLNTKSSSDLLVLAVKVPKE
;
A
#
# COMPACT_ATOMS: atom_id res chain seq x y z
N PHE A 1 -16.34 -4.06 -12.13
CA PHE A 1 -17.61 -3.60 -11.51
C PHE A 1 -17.43 -2.26 -10.79
N ILE A 2 -16.33 -2.06 -10.06
CA ILE A 2 -16.00 -0.80 -9.35
C ILE A 2 -15.72 0.34 -10.33
N LEU A 3 -15.05 0.08 -11.43
CA LEU A 3 -14.77 1.06 -12.48
C LEU A 3 -16.01 1.65 -13.17
N LYS A 4 -17.18 1.00 -13.04
CA LYS A 4 -18.45 1.49 -13.60
C LYS A 4 -19.18 2.51 -12.73
N LYS A 5 -18.92 2.58 -11.42
CA LYS A 5 -19.71 3.39 -10.47
C LYS A 5 -18.98 4.52 -9.73
N LYS A 6 -17.64 4.47 -9.60
CA LYS A 6 -16.87 5.56 -8.97
C LYS A 6 -15.56 5.78 -9.72
N MET A 7 -15.17 7.04 -9.90
CA MET A 7 -13.82 7.38 -10.36
C MET A 7 -12.79 6.84 -9.37
N VAL A 8 -11.83 6.04 -9.85
CA VAL A 8 -10.65 5.67 -9.08
C VAL A 8 -9.80 6.93 -8.92
N HIS A 9 -9.41 7.23 -7.71
CA HIS A 9 -8.54 8.36 -7.42
C HIS A 9 -7.17 8.14 -8.08
N PHE A 10 -6.52 9.21 -8.59
CA PHE A 10 -5.22 9.07 -9.30
C PHE A 10 -4.16 8.38 -8.43
N GLY A 11 -4.08 8.73 -7.14
CA GLY A 11 -3.18 8.07 -6.20
C GLY A 11 -3.47 6.58 -6.04
N GLU A 12 -4.72 6.18 -5.96
CA GLU A 12 -5.12 4.76 -5.90
C GLU A 12 -4.73 4.01 -7.18
N LEU A 13 -4.89 4.65 -8.34
CA LEU A 13 -4.51 4.08 -9.63
C LEU A 13 -2.99 3.87 -9.72
N TYR A 14 -2.20 4.86 -9.31
CA TYR A 14 -0.74 4.72 -9.25
C TYR A 14 -0.32 3.60 -8.29
N ARG A 15 -0.93 3.55 -7.10
CA ARG A 15 -0.67 2.48 -6.12
C ARG A 15 -0.90 1.10 -6.72
N LEU A 16 -1.98 0.94 -7.48
CA LEU A 16 -2.31 -0.32 -8.14
C LEU A 16 -1.30 -0.67 -9.23
N ILE A 17 -0.94 0.27 -10.11
CA ILE A 17 0.01 0.06 -11.20
C ILE A 17 1.40 -0.29 -10.64
N SER A 18 1.88 0.46 -9.65
CA SER A 18 3.19 0.22 -9.04
C SER A 18 3.25 -1.09 -8.27
N PHE A 19 2.16 -1.49 -7.61
CA PHE A 19 2.03 -2.80 -6.99
C PHE A 19 2.07 -3.93 -8.03
N HIS A 20 1.27 -3.82 -9.10
CA HIS A 20 1.25 -4.80 -10.19
C HIS A 20 2.65 -4.95 -10.81
N HIS A 21 3.31 -3.84 -11.11
CA HIS A 21 4.69 -3.84 -11.61
C HIS A 21 5.66 -4.55 -10.65
N PHE A 22 5.55 -4.28 -9.34
CA PHE A 22 6.40 -4.91 -8.33
C PHE A 22 6.23 -6.44 -8.29
N ILE A 23 4.98 -6.91 -8.29
CA ILE A 23 4.65 -8.34 -8.31
C ILE A 23 5.19 -9.01 -9.56
N TYR A 24 4.96 -8.39 -10.73
CA TYR A 24 5.41 -8.92 -12.02
C TYR A 24 6.95 -8.95 -12.14
N LYS A 25 7.62 -7.84 -11.87
CA LYS A 25 9.08 -7.70 -11.93
C LYS A 25 9.81 -8.70 -11.03
N ASN A 26 9.27 -8.92 -9.84
CA ASN A 26 9.87 -9.82 -8.86
C ASN A 26 9.38 -11.27 -8.98
N LYS A 27 8.56 -11.58 -10.00
CA LYS A 27 7.99 -12.91 -10.27
C LYS A 27 7.28 -13.51 -9.04
N ILE A 28 6.54 -12.66 -8.30
CA ILE A 28 5.80 -13.10 -7.11
C ILE A 28 4.51 -13.75 -7.59
N ASN A 29 4.41 -15.07 -7.39
CA ASN A 29 3.19 -15.82 -7.72
C ASN A 29 2.25 -15.76 -6.51
N LEU A 30 1.07 -15.21 -6.70
CA LEU A 30 0.01 -15.12 -5.70
C LEU A 30 -1.09 -16.18 -5.89
N THR A 31 -0.98 -17.01 -6.93
CA THR A 31 -1.99 -18.03 -7.26
C THR A 31 -2.05 -19.09 -6.17
N GLY A 32 -3.26 -19.35 -5.68
CA GLY A 32 -3.51 -20.36 -4.66
C GLY A 32 -3.13 -19.96 -3.23
N LEU A 33 -2.50 -18.80 -3.05
CA LEU A 33 -2.13 -18.32 -1.71
C LEU A 33 -3.36 -17.81 -0.95
N SER A 34 -3.32 -17.99 0.38
CA SER A 34 -4.21 -17.30 1.30
C SER A 34 -3.70 -15.87 1.53
N ILE A 35 -4.53 -14.89 1.18
CA ILE A 35 -4.16 -13.46 1.19
C ILE A 35 -4.95 -12.71 2.26
N LEU A 36 -4.24 -11.92 3.07
CA LEU A 36 -4.82 -10.94 3.98
C LEU A 36 -4.48 -9.53 3.52
N ASP A 37 -5.50 -8.71 3.30
CA ASP A 37 -5.38 -7.28 3.00
C ASP A 37 -5.71 -6.48 4.27
N VAL A 38 -4.71 -5.81 4.83
CA VAL A 38 -4.81 -5.06 6.09
C VAL A 38 -5.03 -3.60 5.79
N GLY A 39 -6.15 -3.05 6.28
CA GLY A 39 -6.56 -1.67 5.96
C GLY A 39 -7.08 -1.56 4.52
N PHE A 40 -7.99 -2.47 4.11
CA PHE A 40 -8.45 -2.53 2.71
C PHE A 40 -9.28 -1.30 2.28
N ASN A 41 -9.76 -0.47 3.20
CA ASN A 41 -10.48 0.78 2.96
C ASN A 41 -11.59 0.63 1.90
N LYS A 42 -11.56 1.40 0.80
CA LYS A 42 -12.55 1.36 -0.29
C LYS A 42 -12.45 0.11 -1.19
N GLY A 43 -11.48 -0.76 -0.97
CA GLY A 43 -11.36 -2.08 -1.60
C GLY A 43 -10.77 -2.08 -3.00
N ILE A 44 -9.89 -1.13 -3.36
CA ILE A 44 -9.22 -1.16 -4.67
C ILE A 44 -8.31 -2.40 -4.81
N PHE A 45 -7.56 -2.75 -3.76
CA PHE A 45 -6.73 -3.96 -3.76
C PHE A 45 -7.57 -5.23 -3.56
N THR A 46 -8.70 -5.15 -2.84
CA THR A 46 -9.67 -6.25 -2.78
C THR A 46 -10.15 -6.64 -4.18
N TRP A 47 -10.55 -5.63 -4.98
CA TRP A 47 -10.91 -5.84 -6.39
C TRP A 47 -9.74 -6.43 -7.19
N TYR A 48 -8.53 -5.92 -6.99
CA TYR A 48 -7.33 -6.42 -7.68
C TYR A 48 -7.07 -7.90 -7.37
N PHE A 49 -7.07 -8.29 -6.10
CA PHE A 49 -6.81 -9.67 -5.70
C PHE A 49 -7.93 -10.62 -6.12
N LYS A 50 -9.19 -10.25 -5.90
CA LYS A 50 -10.33 -11.13 -6.16
C LYS A 50 -10.76 -11.17 -7.61
N ASP A 51 -10.96 -10.00 -8.22
CA ASP A 51 -11.62 -9.91 -9.52
C ASP A 51 -10.59 -9.92 -10.67
N LEU A 52 -9.40 -9.35 -10.48
CA LEU A 52 -8.37 -9.31 -11.51
C LEU A 52 -7.43 -10.52 -11.46
N LEU A 53 -6.93 -10.88 -10.28
CA LEU A 53 -6.03 -12.03 -10.10
C LEU A 53 -6.75 -13.35 -9.82
N GLY A 54 -8.05 -13.32 -9.53
CA GLY A 54 -8.82 -14.54 -9.24
C GLY A 54 -8.43 -15.24 -7.94
N CYS A 55 -7.90 -14.52 -6.95
CA CYS A 55 -7.50 -15.09 -5.67
C CYS A 55 -8.72 -15.53 -4.87
N SER A 56 -8.99 -16.85 -4.85
CA SER A 56 -10.17 -17.41 -4.18
C SER A 56 -10.08 -17.34 -2.65
N ASN A 57 -8.88 -17.38 -2.08
CA ASN A 57 -8.64 -17.41 -0.63
C ASN A 57 -8.19 -16.02 -0.11
N TYR A 58 -9.00 -15.00 -0.36
CA TYR A 58 -8.79 -13.64 0.10
C TYR A 58 -9.58 -13.33 1.36
N SER A 59 -8.97 -12.57 2.27
CA SER A 59 -9.62 -11.94 3.42
C SER A 59 -9.17 -10.47 3.54
N GLY A 60 -10.06 -9.58 3.97
CA GLY A 60 -9.73 -8.19 4.27
C GLY A 60 -10.05 -7.84 5.72
N VAL A 61 -9.19 -7.05 6.36
CA VAL A 61 -9.44 -6.50 7.69
C VAL A 61 -9.40 -4.99 7.68
N GLU A 62 -10.31 -4.39 8.47
CA GLU A 62 -10.44 -2.95 8.57
C GLU A 62 -10.93 -2.57 9.98
N ILE A 63 -10.48 -1.43 10.49
CA ILE A 63 -10.94 -0.88 11.77
C ILE A 63 -12.14 0.07 11.59
N ASP A 64 -12.28 0.70 10.43
CA ASP A 64 -13.42 1.54 10.13
C ASP A 64 -14.60 0.70 9.63
N LYS A 65 -15.60 0.56 10.49
CA LYS A 65 -16.77 -0.29 10.24
C LYS A 65 -17.57 0.10 8.98
N LYS A 66 -17.42 1.34 8.48
CA LYS A 66 -18.15 1.78 7.27
C LYS A 66 -17.71 1.03 6.00
N PHE A 67 -16.51 0.42 6.00
CA PHE A 67 -15.99 -0.32 4.86
C PHE A 67 -16.24 -1.83 4.92
N LEU A 68 -16.68 -2.39 6.05
CA LEU A 68 -16.74 -3.84 6.29
C LEU A 68 -17.68 -4.61 5.35
N ASN A 69 -18.74 -3.99 4.84
CA ASN A 69 -19.75 -4.66 4.02
C ASN A 69 -19.57 -4.43 2.51
N ILE A 70 -18.42 -3.85 2.10
CA ILE A 70 -18.17 -3.55 0.69
C ILE A 70 -17.85 -4.82 -0.10
N TYR A 71 -17.17 -5.79 0.53
CA TYR A 71 -16.78 -7.06 -0.08
C TYR A 71 -17.05 -8.25 0.86
N PRO A 72 -17.35 -9.45 0.32
CA PRO A 72 -17.40 -10.67 1.12
C PRO A 72 -16.00 -11.03 1.65
N ASN A 73 -15.97 -11.73 2.79
CA ASN A 73 -14.74 -12.12 3.52
C ASN A 73 -13.95 -10.93 4.07
N THR A 74 -14.62 -9.84 4.39
CA THR A 74 -14.04 -8.71 5.12
C THR A 74 -14.61 -8.65 6.53
N PHE A 75 -13.76 -8.32 7.51
CA PHE A 75 -14.16 -8.30 8.90
C PHE A 75 -13.38 -7.25 9.71
N TYR A 76 -13.95 -6.88 10.85
CA TYR A 76 -13.29 -5.98 11.80
C TYR A 76 -12.14 -6.69 12.49
N HIS A 77 -10.95 -6.08 12.49
CA HIS A 77 -9.85 -6.51 13.33
C HIS A 77 -8.89 -5.34 13.57
N ASN A 78 -8.37 -5.23 14.81
CA ASN A 78 -7.36 -4.25 15.18
C ASN A 78 -6.08 -4.95 15.62
N PHE A 79 -5.06 -4.90 14.78
CA PHE A 79 -3.75 -5.47 15.03
C PHE A 79 -2.93 -4.73 16.10
N GLU A 80 -3.26 -3.50 16.47
CA GLU A 80 -2.64 -2.84 17.63
C GLU A 80 -3.01 -3.52 18.95
N LYS A 81 -4.19 -4.17 18.99
CA LYS A 81 -4.73 -4.77 20.21
C LYS A 81 -4.56 -6.28 20.28
N ASN A 82 -4.69 -6.96 19.14
CA ASN A 82 -4.81 -8.41 19.14
C ASN A 82 -4.20 -9.04 17.89
N LYS A 83 -3.67 -10.26 18.03
CA LYS A 83 -3.29 -11.12 16.92
C LYS A 83 -4.50 -11.88 16.37
N LEU A 84 -4.51 -12.17 15.06
CA LEU A 84 -5.47 -13.10 14.47
C LEU A 84 -5.09 -14.55 14.78
N LYS A 85 -6.12 -15.40 14.90
CA LYS A 85 -5.93 -16.86 15.06
C LYS A 85 -5.85 -17.62 13.73
N LYS A 86 -5.94 -16.90 12.60
CA LYS A 86 -5.89 -17.46 11.25
C LYS A 86 -4.55 -17.12 10.60
N TYR A 87 -3.99 -18.06 9.82
CA TYR A 87 -2.71 -17.90 9.14
C TYR A 87 -2.91 -17.62 7.64
N TYR A 88 -1.99 -16.84 7.08
CA TYR A 88 -1.99 -16.42 5.69
C TYR A 88 -0.60 -16.60 5.08
N ASP A 89 -0.56 -16.94 3.79
CA ASP A 89 0.68 -17.07 3.04
C ASP A 89 1.23 -15.71 2.62
N PHE A 90 0.33 -14.75 2.39
CA PHE A 90 0.67 -13.41 1.96
C PHE A 90 -0.17 -12.37 2.70
N ILE A 91 0.49 -11.42 3.35
CA ILE A 91 -0.15 -10.27 3.98
C ILE A 91 0.23 -9.02 3.21
N PHE A 92 -0.77 -8.25 2.81
CA PHE A 92 -0.59 -6.94 2.19
C PHE A 92 -1.08 -5.85 3.14
N CYS A 93 -0.29 -4.79 3.29
CA CYS A 93 -0.63 -3.65 4.16
C CYS A 93 -0.11 -2.37 3.49
N SER A 94 -1.03 -1.48 3.12
CA SER A 94 -0.72 -0.30 2.32
C SER A 94 -1.26 0.97 2.95
N HIS A 95 -0.37 1.88 3.32
CA HIS A 95 -0.71 3.15 3.96
C HIS A 95 -1.57 2.96 5.22
N VAL A 96 -1.07 2.13 6.13
CA VAL A 96 -1.68 1.89 7.44
C VAL A 96 -0.66 2.14 8.55
N LEU A 97 0.60 1.71 8.34
CA LEU A 97 1.60 1.68 9.40
C LEU A 97 1.95 3.09 9.93
N GLU A 98 1.86 4.11 9.09
CA GLU A 98 2.07 5.52 9.44
C GLU A 98 1.01 6.09 10.41
N HIS A 99 -0.16 5.45 10.49
CA HIS A 99 -1.24 5.82 11.40
C HIS A 99 -1.19 5.08 12.75
N ILE A 100 -0.20 4.16 12.91
CA ILE A 100 -0.10 3.28 14.06
C ILE A 100 0.88 3.86 15.07
N ASN A 101 0.42 4.06 16.30
CA ASN A 101 1.24 4.61 17.37
C ASN A 101 2.34 3.61 17.80
N ASN A 102 1.96 2.36 18.05
CA ASN A 102 2.91 1.28 18.36
C ASN A 102 3.06 0.32 17.17
N ASP A 103 3.88 0.72 16.21
CA ASP A 103 4.14 -0.03 14.98
C ASP A 103 4.81 -1.39 15.22
N SER A 104 5.63 -1.51 16.26
CA SER A 104 6.27 -2.77 16.64
C SER A 104 5.25 -3.81 17.07
N ASP A 105 4.34 -3.48 17.99
CA ASP A 105 3.28 -4.40 18.43
C ASP A 105 2.32 -4.74 17.32
N PHE A 106 1.98 -3.76 16.48
CA PHE A 106 1.17 -3.98 15.28
C PHE A 106 1.80 -5.01 14.34
N LEU A 107 3.09 -4.85 14.05
CA LEU A 107 3.83 -5.79 13.21
C LEU A 107 3.99 -7.15 13.85
N ILE A 108 4.28 -7.25 15.17
CA ILE A 108 4.33 -8.52 15.90
C ILE A 108 3.00 -9.27 15.75
N ASN A 109 1.86 -8.59 15.96
CA ASN A 109 0.55 -9.19 15.83
C ASN A 109 0.24 -9.63 14.40
N MET A 110 0.68 -8.86 13.39
CA MET A 110 0.57 -9.22 11.98
C MET A 110 1.42 -10.45 11.62
N VAL A 111 2.69 -10.49 12.08
CA VAL A 111 3.62 -11.61 11.85
C VAL A 111 3.11 -12.92 12.48
N HIS A 112 2.39 -12.85 13.60
CA HIS A 112 1.71 -14.02 14.18
C HIS A 112 0.66 -14.63 13.24
N SER A 113 0.08 -13.83 12.34
CA SER A 113 -0.90 -14.29 11.36
C SER A 113 -0.25 -14.76 10.05
N LEU A 114 1.07 -14.77 9.98
CA LEU A 114 1.82 -15.21 8.82
C LEU A 114 2.16 -16.69 8.92
N ASN A 115 1.97 -17.44 7.83
CA ASN A 115 2.36 -18.84 7.76
C ASN A 115 3.87 -19.00 8.03
N ASN A 116 4.24 -20.08 8.75
CA ASN A 116 5.61 -20.19 9.29
C ASN A 116 6.66 -20.51 8.22
N GLU A 117 6.32 -21.25 7.16
CA GLU A 117 7.33 -21.81 6.27
C GLU A 117 7.71 -20.89 5.09
N ASN A 118 6.78 -20.10 4.56
CA ASN A 118 7.04 -19.26 3.38
C ASN A 118 6.19 -17.98 3.38
N GLY A 119 5.67 -17.59 4.53
CA GLY A 119 4.78 -16.43 4.62
C GLY A 119 5.52 -15.13 4.31
N LYS A 120 4.88 -14.27 3.53
CA LYS A 120 5.43 -12.99 3.08
C LYS A 120 4.53 -11.84 3.47
N ILE A 121 5.15 -10.73 3.84
CA ILE A 121 4.45 -9.46 4.05
C ILE A 121 4.92 -8.47 3.00
N LEU A 122 3.99 -7.82 2.31
CA LEU A 122 4.26 -6.70 1.44
C LEU A 122 3.69 -5.43 2.09
N LEU A 123 4.59 -4.56 2.50
CA LEU A 123 4.24 -3.24 3.07
C LEU A 123 4.41 -2.16 2.02
N ARG A 124 3.49 -1.19 2.04
CA ARG A 124 3.65 0.09 1.38
C ARG A 124 3.48 1.18 2.40
N VAL A 125 4.48 2.05 2.51
CA VAL A 125 4.50 3.16 3.47
C VAL A 125 4.94 4.45 2.76
N PRO A 126 4.51 5.63 3.23
CA PRO A 126 5.07 6.88 2.77
C PRO A 126 6.53 7.01 3.23
N MET A 127 7.31 7.78 2.48
CA MET A 127 8.66 8.20 2.88
C MET A 127 8.60 9.56 3.58
N PRO A 128 9.55 9.88 4.50
CA PRO A 128 9.59 11.16 5.20
C PRO A 128 9.66 12.36 4.24
N THR A 129 9.11 13.50 4.68
CA THR A 129 8.97 14.69 3.82
C THR A 129 10.31 15.33 3.44
N ASP A 130 11.31 15.25 4.30
CA ASP A 130 12.66 15.81 4.10
C ASP A 130 13.44 15.10 3.00
N GLU A 131 13.13 13.81 2.74
CA GLU A 131 13.71 13.02 1.66
C GLU A 131 12.99 13.21 0.33
N LYS A 132 11.90 13.98 0.30
CA LYS A 132 11.02 14.14 -0.87
C LYS A 132 11.36 15.36 -1.69
N ILE A 133 11.17 15.23 -3.01
CA ILE A 133 11.28 16.28 -3.99
C ILE A 133 10.33 17.45 -3.65
N TYR A 134 10.73 18.65 -3.98
CA TYR A 134 10.13 19.97 -3.73
C TYR A 134 8.60 20.06 -3.84
N PHE A 135 7.98 19.23 -4.69
CA PHE A 135 6.52 19.27 -4.96
C PHE A 135 5.65 18.81 -3.78
N ARG A 136 6.17 18.02 -2.84
CA ARG A 136 5.36 17.57 -1.70
C ARG A 136 5.21 18.62 -0.59
N LYS A 137 6.13 19.57 -0.47
CA LYS A 137 5.94 20.73 0.41
C LYS A 137 4.71 21.57 0.07
N PHE A 138 4.26 21.50 -1.21
CA PHE A 138 3.03 22.17 -1.65
C PHE A 138 1.76 21.41 -1.23
N ASN A 139 1.81 20.07 -1.21
CA ASN A 139 0.68 19.23 -0.80
C ASN A 139 0.54 19.10 0.73
N SER A 140 1.59 19.30 1.51
CA SER A 140 1.54 19.18 2.98
C SER A 140 0.53 20.10 3.66
N LYS A 141 0.14 21.21 3.01
CA LYS A 141 -0.91 22.10 3.51
C LYS A 141 -2.32 21.52 3.37
N HIS A 142 -2.55 20.57 2.46
CA HIS A 142 -3.86 19.95 2.22
C HIS A 142 -4.01 18.58 2.92
N HIS A 143 -2.92 18.00 3.43
CA HIS A 143 -2.92 16.71 4.16
C HIS A 143 -2.82 16.86 5.68
N GLN A 144 -3.03 18.07 6.23
CA GLN A 144 -3.04 18.32 7.69
C GLN A 144 -4.23 17.67 8.42
N ASP A 145 -5.20 17.11 7.67
CA ASP A 145 -6.37 16.42 8.24
C ASP A 145 -6.20 14.90 8.38
N ASP A 146 -5.12 14.31 7.85
CA ASP A 146 -4.82 12.90 8.07
C ASP A 146 -4.09 12.76 9.42
N GLU A 147 -4.70 12.06 10.37
CA GLU A 147 -4.13 11.70 11.67
C GLU A 147 -2.96 10.73 11.50
N HIS A 148 -1.83 11.22 10.95
CA HIS A 148 -0.59 10.47 10.86
C HIS A 148 0.19 10.60 12.18
N GLU A 149 0.49 9.47 12.81
CA GLU A 149 1.37 9.43 14.00
C GLU A 149 2.83 9.72 13.61
N ARG A 150 3.19 9.49 12.33
CA ARG A 150 4.50 9.82 11.77
C ARG A 150 4.44 10.17 10.28
N ASP A 151 5.41 10.95 9.82
CA ASP A 151 5.52 11.42 8.42
C ASP A 151 5.86 10.32 7.41
N GLY A 152 6.39 9.18 7.84
CA GLY A 152 6.73 8.03 7.01
C GLY A 152 7.93 7.24 7.52
N TYR A 153 8.51 6.40 6.65
CA TYR A 153 9.63 5.52 6.97
C TYR A 153 10.70 5.60 5.89
N THR A 154 11.96 5.72 6.30
CA THR A 154 13.09 5.43 5.42
C THR A 154 13.29 3.91 5.29
N LEU A 155 13.99 3.47 4.24
CA LEU A 155 14.31 2.04 4.08
C LEU A 155 15.12 1.47 5.25
N PRO A 156 16.16 2.14 5.79
CA PRO A 156 16.89 1.65 6.97
C PRO A 156 16.01 1.52 8.21
N GLU A 157 15.16 2.50 8.52
CA GLU A 157 14.23 2.45 9.66
C GLU A 157 13.25 1.29 9.53
N LEU A 158 12.60 1.15 8.37
CA LEU A 158 11.65 0.06 8.14
C LEU A 158 12.35 -1.30 8.20
N ASN A 159 13.56 -1.43 7.65
CA ASN A 159 14.34 -2.66 7.73
C ASN A 159 14.71 -3.03 9.18
N GLY A 160 15.10 -2.04 10.00
CA GLY A 160 15.36 -2.24 11.43
C GLY A 160 14.10 -2.73 12.17
N LEU A 161 12.97 -2.05 11.93
CA LEU A 161 11.69 -2.40 12.54
C LEU A 161 11.25 -3.83 12.16
N LEU A 162 11.35 -4.18 10.88
CA LEU A 162 11.01 -5.53 10.39
C LEU A 162 11.94 -6.60 10.97
N SER A 163 13.24 -6.33 11.07
CA SER A 163 14.22 -7.25 11.67
C SER A 163 13.92 -7.55 13.13
N ASN A 164 13.51 -6.54 13.90
CA ASN A 164 13.14 -6.69 15.31
C ASN A 164 11.94 -7.61 15.54
N VAL A 165 11.07 -7.76 14.54
CA VAL A 165 9.89 -8.64 14.59
C VAL A 165 10.10 -9.99 13.87
N GLY A 166 11.35 -10.33 13.52
CA GLY A 166 11.71 -11.60 12.90
C GLY A 166 11.42 -11.69 11.41
N LEU A 167 11.38 -10.55 10.72
CA LEU A 167 11.26 -10.45 9.27
C LEU A 167 12.57 -9.99 8.63
N LYS A 168 12.84 -10.48 7.43
CA LYS A 168 13.97 -10.04 6.59
C LYS A 168 13.43 -9.43 5.31
N VAL A 169 13.90 -8.23 4.97
CA VAL A 169 13.60 -7.61 3.68
C VAL A 169 14.21 -8.43 2.55
N GLU A 170 13.38 -8.91 1.64
CA GLU A 170 13.79 -9.69 0.46
C GLU A 170 13.91 -8.79 -0.78
N LYS A 171 12.92 -7.92 -0.97
CA LYS A 171 12.85 -6.99 -2.11
C LYS A 171 12.27 -5.66 -1.68
N TYR A 172 12.66 -4.60 -2.36
CA TYR A 172 12.02 -3.30 -2.19
C TYR A 172 11.99 -2.51 -3.50
N ASN A 173 11.13 -1.51 -3.57
CA ASN A 173 11.08 -0.54 -4.65
C ASN A 173 10.61 0.82 -4.14
N PHE A 174 11.23 1.88 -4.65
CA PHE A 174 10.72 3.24 -4.46
C PHE A 174 9.60 3.50 -5.46
N CYS A 175 8.55 4.17 -5.03
CA CYS A 175 7.36 4.39 -5.81
C CYS A 175 6.93 5.86 -5.74
N MET A 176 6.24 6.33 -6.78
CA MET A 176 5.74 7.69 -6.90
C MET A 176 6.88 8.71 -6.93
N GLY A 177 7.70 8.63 -7.97
CA GLY A 177 8.80 9.56 -8.25
C GLY A 177 8.30 10.94 -8.67
N GLY A 178 9.25 11.84 -8.98
CA GLY A 178 8.98 13.25 -9.19
C GLY A 178 7.95 13.55 -10.30
N LEU A 179 7.94 12.78 -11.39
CA LEU A 179 7.00 12.97 -12.49
C LEU A 179 5.56 12.61 -12.06
N SER A 180 5.37 11.43 -11.49
CA SER A 180 4.05 11.00 -11.00
C SER A 180 3.54 11.89 -9.89
N LEU A 181 4.42 12.34 -8.99
CA LEU A 181 4.06 13.26 -7.91
C LEU A 181 3.64 14.62 -8.45
N ALA A 182 4.37 15.20 -9.42
CA ALA A 182 4.02 16.47 -10.03
C ALA A 182 2.66 16.42 -10.74
N ILE A 183 2.42 15.34 -11.50
CA ILE A 183 1.15 15.14 -12.20
C ILE A 183 0.01 14.89 -11.19
N HIS A 184 0.26 14.09 -10.16
CA HIS A 184 -0.72 13.88 -9.08
C HIS A 184 -1.11 15.21 -8.44
N THR A 185 -0.14 16.05 -8.06
CA THR A 185 -0.38 17.38 -7.48
C THR A 185 -1.19 18.27 -8.41
N PHE A 186 -0.86 18.28 -9.71
CA PHE A 186 -1.63 19.03 -10.70
C PHE A 186 -3.11 18.58 -10.75
N PHE A 187 -3.38 17.28 -10.69
CA PHE A 187 -4.76 16.79 -10.70
C PHE A 187 -5.50 17.02 -9.39
N GLU A 188 -4.82 17.03 -8.26
CA GLU A 188 -5.41 17.45 -6.98
C GLU A 188 -5.88 18.92 -7.05
N ILE A 189 -5.03 19.80 -7.60
CA ILE A 189 -5.39 21.21 -7.83
C ILE A 189 -6.62 21.31 -8.77
N LEU A 190 -6.63 20.57 -9.89
CA LEU A 190 -7.79 20.57 -10.81
C LEU A 190 -9.07 20.05 -10.13
N ARG A 191 -8.94 19.08 -9.23
CA ARG A 191 -10.08 18.57 -8.45
C ARG A 191 -10.67 19.64 -7.56
N ASP A 192 -9.84 20.41 -6.88
CA ASP A 192 -10.28 21.47 -5.98
C ASP A 192 -11.01 22.60 -6.74
N TYR A 193 -10.66 22.81 -8.00
CA TYR A 193 -11.39 23.69 -8.92
C TYR A 193 -12.61 23.05 -9.60
N GLN A 194 -13.06 21.86 -9.15
CA GLN A 194 -14.25 21.13 -9.65
C GLN A 194 -14.26 20.88 -11.17
N VAL A 195 -13.10 20.65 -11.77
CA VAL A 195 -13.01 20.40 -13.21
C VAL A 195 -13.65 19.07 -13.59
N ARG A 196 -14.72 19.11 -14.38
CA ARG A 196 -15.56 17.94 -14.74
C ARG A 196 -14.86 16.89 -15.63
N PHE A 197 -13.71 17.18 -16.22
CA PHE A 197 -13.05 16.33 -17.22
C PHE A 197 -11.97 15.38 -16.67
N GLN A 198 -11.94 15.09 -15.37
CA GLN A 198 -10.90 14.27 -14.74
C GLN A 198 -10.71 12.89 -15.40
N ARG A 199 -11.78 12.28 -15.95
CA ARG A 199 -11.68 10.94 -16.60
C ARG A 199 -10.79 10.92 -17.83
N VAL A 200 -10.77 12.00 -18.62
CA VAL A 200 -9.95 12.13 -19.83
C VAL A 200 -8.46 12.12 -19.48
N PHE A 201 -8.11 12.60 -18.30
CA PHE A 201 -6.73 12.67 -17.84
C PHE A 201 -6.22 11.36 -17.20
N GLN A 202 -7.08 10.37 -16.93
CA GLN A 202 -6.65 9.09 -16.37
C GLN A 202 -5.73 8.31 -17.34
N ILE A 203 -5.97 8.37 -18.64
CA ILE A 203 -5.14 7.70 -19.64
C ILE A 203 -3.72 8.29 -19.69
N PRO A 204 -3.53 9.62 -19.89
CA PRO A 204 -2.21 10.22 -19.76
C PRO A 204 -1.52 9.91 -18.43
N TYR A 205 -2.26 9.95 -17.32
CA TYR A 205 -1.71 9.64 -15.99
C TYR A 205 -1.18 8.20 -15.90
N ILE A 206 -1.88 7.22 -16.47
CA ILE A 206 -1.40 5.84 -16.53
C ILE A 206 -0.07 5.76 -17.30
N ILE A 207 0.02 6.42 -18.46
CA ILE A 207 1.23 6.43 -19.29
C ILE A 207 2.41 7.02 -18.49
N PHE A 208 2.21 8.18 -17.87
CA PHE A 208 3.25 8.85 -17.07
C PHE A 208 3.62 8.03 -15.83
N SER A 209 2.65 7.37 -15.18
CA SER A 209 2.92 6.47 -14.06
C SER A 209 3.79 5.28 -14.47
N ILE A 210 3.56 4.71 -15.66
CA ILE A 210 4.40 3.64 -16.21
C ILE A 210 5.82 4.15 -16.47
N ILE A 211 5.98 5.32 -17.10
CA ILE A 211 7.29 5.92 -17.34
C ILE A 211 8.03 6.15 -16.01
N ASP A 212 7.36 6.70 -15.02
CA ASP A 212 7.92 6.97 -13.71
C ASP A 212 8.39 5.66 -13.01
N ILE A 213 7.56 4.63 -13.03
CA ILE A 213 7.86 3.34 -12.42
C ILE A 213 9.08 2.66 -13.05
N TYR A 214 9.23 2.75 -14.36
CA TYR A 214 10.32 2.07 -15.06
C TYR A 214 11.64 2.85 -15.08
N PHE A 215 11.59 4.19 -15.07
CA PHE A 215 12.76 5.00 -15.40
C PHE A 215 13.14 6.04 -14.34
N LEU A 216 12.19 6.48 -13.51
CA LEU A 216 12.37 7.67 -12.68
C LEU A 216 12.28 7.44 -11.18
N ASN A 217 11.98 6.22 -10.73
CA ASN A 217 11.90 5.91 -9.30
C ASN A 217 13.29 5.95 -8.65
N THR A 218 13.41 6.79 -7.65
CA THR A 218 14.63 7.06 -6.89
C THR A 218 14.37 7.07 -5.39
N LYS A 219 15.44 7.22 -4.59
CA LYS A 219 15.33 7.41 -3.14
C LYS A 219 14.49 8.64 -2.73
N SER A 220 14.31 9.59 -3.65
CA SER A 220 13.48 10.79 -3.42
C SER A 220 12.00 10.56 -3.77
N SER A 221 11.58 9.34 -4.06
CA SER A 221 10.17 8.97 -4.31
C SER A 221 9.34 9.12 -3.04
N SER A 222 8.03 9.24 -3.19
CA SER A 222 7.16 9.54 -2.06
C SER A 222 6.76 8.31 -1.25
N ASP A 223 6.84 7.12 -1.85
CA ASP A 223 6.43 5.87 -1.23
C ASP A 223 7.53 4.80 -1.34
N LEU A 224 7.55 3.93 -0.35
CA LEU A 224 8.41 2.76 -0.27
C LEU A 224 7.55 1.49 -0.24
N LEU A 225 7.85 0.55 -1.14
CA LEU A 225 7.22 -0.77 -1.21
C LEU A 225 8.25 -1.82 -0.80
N VAL A 226 7.97 -2.62 0.24
CA VAL A 226 8.90 -3.58 0.83
C VAL A 226 8.26 -4.95 0.98
N LEU A 227 8.87 -5.96 0.37
CA LEU A 227 8.55 -7.36 0.58
C LEU A 227 9.50 -7.94 1.64
N ALA A 228 8.94 -8.43 2.72
CA ALA A 228 9.67 -9.10 3.77
C ALA A 228 9.19 -10.54 3.97
N VAL A 229 10.10 -11.40 4.38
CA VAL A 229 9.86 -12.83 4.62
C VAL A 229 10.19 -13.17 6.06
N LYS A 230 9.53 -14.16 6.59
CA LYS A 230 9.79 -14.66 7.94
C LYS A 230 11.17 -15.33 8.00
N VAL A 231 11.97 -14.96 8.98
CA VAL A 231 13.26 -15.64 9.22
C VAL A 231 12.96 -16.98 9.88
N PRO A 232 13.44 -18.10 9.35
CA PRO A 232 13.33 -19.39 10.05
C PRO A 232 13.91 -19.27 11.46
N LYS A 233 13.24 -19.81 12.45
CA LYS A 233 13.83 -19.97 13.79
C LYS A 233 14.81 -21.13 13.71
N GLU A 234 16.09 -20.86 13.99
CA GLU A 234 17.10 -21.89 14.19
C GLU A 234 16.75 -22.81 15.38
#